data_a48a20f9d8a70c5f632a4a6afbb9014b
#
_entry.id   a48a20f9d8a70c5f632a4a6afbb9014b
#
_cell.length_a   1.000
_cell.length_b   1.000
_cell.length_c   1.000
_cell.angle_alpha   90.00
_cell.angle_beta   90.00
_cell.angle_gamma   90.00
#
_symmetry.space_group_name_H-M   'P 1'
#
loop_
_entity.id
_entity.type
_entity.pdbx_description
1 polymer ?
#
loop_
_entity_poly.entity_id
_entity_poly.type
_entity_poly.pdbx_seq_one_letter_code
_entity_poly.pdbx_strand_id
1 'polypeptide(L)'
;QSPSTGTLWGDRTESGPSGFLVKFVDGFKSPPHIHNISYRGVVISGLIHNDDPNADDMWMPAGSFWTQPKGEVHITAARGSTNVAYIEIEQGPYLVLPAAEAFDSGERPVNVDASNIVWIDPPGMPAAVNGPKLAFLWGNPQEGQLNGTLVKLPAGSAGMIRSHGSTFRAVVIQGQSKHQVPGKTEVRTLEPGSYFSSKGEALHQVSSRAGAESIIYVRTDGKYDVIPAR
;
A
#
# COMPACT_ATOMS: atom_id res chain seq x y z
N GLN A 1 -21.00 -3.77 13.01
CA GLN A 1 -20.23 -2.56 13.38
C GLN A 1 -19.45 -2.11 12.13
N SER A 2 -19.59 -0.86 11.72
CA SER A 2 -18.90 -0.32 10.53
C SER A 2 -17.39 -0.25 10.76
N PRO A 3 -16.56 -0.42 9.70
CA PRO A 3 -15.14 -0.16 9.78
C PRO A 3 -14.82 1.28 10.19
N SER A 4 -13.73 1.46 10.93
CA SER A 4 -13.20 2.80 11.20
C SER A 4 -12.20 3.19 10.11
N THR A 5 -12.13 4.48 9.77
CA THR A 5 -11.23 4.98 8.73
C THR A 5 -10.37 6.14 9.25
N GLY A 6 -9.13 6.23 8.76
CA GLY A 6 -8.22 7.33 9.06
C GLY A 6 -7.55 7.83 7.78
N THR A 7 -7.76 9.08 7.40
CA THR A 7 -7.16 9.68 6.20
C THR A 7 -5.67 9.90 6.41
N LEU A 8 -4.85 9.48 5.44
CA LEU A 8 -3.41 9.75 5.39
C LEU A 8 -3.11 10.93 4.45
N TRP A 9 -3.78 10.99 3.29
CA TRP A 9 -3.63 12.06 2.32
C TRP A 9 -4.86 12.15 1.42
N GLY A 10 -5.10 13.34 0.85
CA GLY A 10 -6.31 13.63 0.08
C GLY A 10 -7.57 13.62 0.94
N ASP A 11 -8.72 13.60 0.30
CA ASP A 11 -10.02 13.45 0.93
C ASP A 11 -10.89 12.46 0.14
N ARG A 12 -11.25 11.34 0.77
CA ARG A 12 -12.06 10.31 0.11
C ARG A 12 -13.50 10.71 -0.15
N THR A 13 -13.97 11.81 0.44
CA THR A 13 -15.34 12.34 0.28
C THR A 13 -15.43 13.37 -0.84
N GLU A 14 -14.29 13.86 -1.31
CA GLU A 14 -14.17 14.86 -2.36
C GLU A 14 -13.68 14.25 -3.68
N SER A 15 -13.71 15.02 -4.76
CA SER A 15 -13.10 14.62 -6.03
C SER A 15 -11.59 14.57 -5.92
N GLY A 16 -10.95 13.63 -6.61
CA GLY A 16 -9.50 13.50 -6.65
C GLY A 16 -8.97 12.28 -5.90
N PRO A 17 -7.65 12.07 -5.95
CA PRO A 17 -7.03 10.90 -5.35
C PRO A 17 -6.90 11.05 -3.84
N SER A 18 -7.01 9.93 -3.12
CA SER A 18 -6.78 9.89 -1.68
C SER A 18 -6.27 8.52 -1.22
N GLY A 19 -5.64 8.52 -0.03
CA GLY A 19 -5.20 7.31 0.66
C GLY A 19 -5.58 7.36 2.13
N PHE A 20 -6.07 6.23 2.63
CA PHE A 20 -6.60 6.13 4.00
C PHE A 20 -6.41 4.72 4.57
N LEU A 21 -6.41 4.64 5.88
CA LEU A 21 -6.45 3.38 6.61
C LEU A 21 -7.90 2.97 6.85
N VAL A 22 -8.14 1.66 6.79
CA VAL A 22 -9.41 1.05 7.22
C VAL A 22 -9.09 0.02 8.28
N LYS A 23 -9.75 0.13 9.43
CA LYS A 23 -9.65 -0.82 10.53
C LYS A 23 -10.95 -1.60 10.68
N PHE A 24 -10.83 -2.92 10.70
CA PHE A 24 -11.96 -3.84 10.86
C PHE A 24 -11.89 -4.53 12.23
N VAL A 25 -13.03 -4.80 12.83
CA VAL A 25 -13.13 -5.65 14.01
C VAL A 25 -12.88 -7.11 13.62
N ASP A 26 -12.49 -7.94 14.58
CA ASP A 26 -12.38 -9.38 14.36
C ASP A 26 -13.74 -9.99 13.98
N GLY A 27 -13.73 -10.88 12.99
CA GLY A 27 -14.94 -11.49 12.46
C GLY A 27 -15.82 -10.55 11.61
N PHE A 28 -15.34 -9.37 11.24
CA PHE A 28 -16.06 -8.49 10.31
C PHE A 28 -16.34 -9.21 8.99
N LYS A 29 -17.55 -9.03 8.47
CA LYS A 29 -17.95 -9.41 7.12
C LYS A 29 -18.98 -8.41 6.61
N SER A 30 -18.69 -7.78 5.48
CA SER A 30 -19.64 -6.89 4.83
C SER A 30 -20.75 -7.67 4.12
N PRO A 31 -21.93 -7.10 3.93
CA PRO A 31 -22.84 -7.58 2.91
C PRO A 31 -22.21 -7.42 1.52
N PRO A 32 -22.70 -8.16 0.49
CA PRO A 32 -22.32 -7.92 -0.89
C PRO A 32 -22.63 -6.45 -1.29
N HIS A 33 -21.65 -5.79 -1.88
CA HIS A 33 -21.76 -4.38 -2.29
C HIS A 33 -20.81 -4.09 -3.45
N ILE A 34 -20.92 -2.90 -4.02
CA ILE A 34 -20.00 -2.36 -5.02
C ILE A 34 -19.43 -1.02 -4.56
N HIS A 35 -18.39 -0.56 -5.24
CA HIS A 35 -17.94 0.83 -5.19
C HIS A 35 -18.14 1.52 -6.54
N ASN A 36 -18.39 2.83 -6.50
CA ASN A 36 -18.53 3.66 -7.70
C ASN A 36 -17.19 3.91 -8.42
N ILE A 37 -16.07 3.64 -7.75
CA ILE A 37 -14.70 3.83 -8.25
C ILE A 37 -13.86 2.61 -7.93
N SER A 38 -12.84 2.35 -8.75
CA SER A 38 -11.84 1.31 -8.48
C SER A 38 -10.90 1.74 -7.37
N TYR A 39 -10.44 0.79 -6.55
CA TYR A 39 -9.46 1.05 -5.50
C TYR A 39 -8.40 -0.03 -5.42
N ARG A 40 -7.32 0.27 -4.72
CA ARG A 40 -6.24 -0.67 -4.39
C ARG A 40 -6.08 -0.76 -2.89
N GLY A 41 -5.73 -1.94 -2.41
CA GLY A 41 -5.50 -2.19 -1.00
C GLY A 41 -4.21 -2.93 -0.72
N VAL A 42 -3.60 -2.63 0.43
CA VAL A 42 -2.45 -3.36 0.98
C VAL A 42 -2.77 -3.71 2.42
N VAL A 43 -2.62 -4.98 2.79
CA VAL A 43 -2.85 -5.43 4.17
C VAL A 43 -1.68 -5.01 5.06
N ILE A 44 -1.98 -4.33 6.16
CA ILE A 44 -1.01 -3.90 7.18
C ILE A 44 -0.97 -4.89 8.33
N SER A 45 -2.12 -5.35 8.81
CA SER A 45 -2.21 -6.32 9.91
C SER A 45 -3.47 -7.16 9.83
N GLY A 46 -3.44 -8.32 10.46
CA GLY A 46 -4.52 -9.29 10.46
C GLY A 46 -4.63 -10.06 9.15
N LEU A 47 -5.80 -10.60 8.89
CA LEU A 47 -6.14 -11.33 7.67
C LEU A 47 -7.34 -10.66 7.02
N ILE A 48 -7.22 -10.30 5.76
CA ILE A 48 -8.28 -9.68 4.97
C ILE A 48 -8.66 -10.62 3.82
N HIS A 49 -9.96 -10.79 3.61
CA HIS A 49 -10.54 -11.41 2.42
C HIS A 49 -11.32 -10.33 1.68
N ASN A 50 -11.12 -10.20 0.37
CA ASN A 50 -11.84 -9.26 -0.48
C ASN A 50 -12.04 -9.89 -1.86
N ASP A 51 -13.24 -10.39 -2.12
CA ASP A 51 -13.52 -11.11 -3.37
C ASP A 51 -15.04 -11.22 -3.63
N ASP A 52 -15.40 -11.87 -4.75
CA ASP A 52 -16.77 -12.26 -5.06
C ASP A 52 -17.41 -12.99 -3.87
N PRO A 53 -18.69 -12.73 -3.55
CA PRO A 53 -19.37 -13.38 -2.42
C PRO A 53 -19.40 -14.92 -2.47
N ASN A 54 -19.22 -15.52 -3.65
CA ASN A 54 -19.22 -16.97 -3.89
C ASN A 54 -17.81 -17.55 -4.08
N ALA A 55 -16.76 -16.70 -4.06
CA ALA A 55 -15.38 -17.17 -4.13
C ALA A 55 -14.96 -17.93 -2.86
N ASP A 56 -14.05 -18.87 -3.01
CA ASP A 56 -13.40 -19.51 -1.88
C ASP A 56 -12.63 -18.51 -1.04
N ASP A 57 -12.62 -18.69 0.27
CA ASP A 57 -11.95 -17.79 1.20
C ASP A 57 -10.44 -17.74 0.96
N MET A 58 -9.95 -16.62 0.44
CA MET A 58 -8.53 -16.30 0.38
C MET A 58 -8.19 -15.27 1.48
N TRP A 59 -7.56 -15.73 2.54
CA TRP A 59 -7.18 -14.88 3.68
C TRP A 59 -5.79 -14.29 3.48
N MET A 60 -5.74 -13.05 3.08
CA MET A 60 -4.52 -12.30 2.77
C MET A 60 -3.87 -11.74 4.04
N PRO A 61 -2.63 -12.14 4.39
CA PRO A 61 -1.88 -11.59 5.51
C PRO A 61 -1.24 -10.24 5.18
N ALA A 62 -0.61 -9.62 6.18
CA ALA A 62 0.13 -8.37 6.03
C ALA A 62 1.14 -8.46 4.87
N GLY A 63 1.24 -7.39 4.07
CA GLY A 63 2.04 -7.33 2.85
C GLY A 63 1.33 -7.82 1.58
N SER A 64 0.14 -8.41 1.68
CA SER A 64 -0.69 -8.76 0.53
C SER A 64 -1.28 -7.52 -0.14
N PHE A 65 -1.55 -7.64 -1.43
CA PHE A 65 -2.08 -6.58 -2.28
C PHE A 65 -3.34 -7.04 -3.02
N TRP A 66 -4.30 -6.14 -3.20
CA TRP A 66 -5.46 -6.40 -4.06
C TRP A 66 -5.91 -5.15 -4.83
N THR A 67 -6.68 -5.38 -5.87
CA THR A 67 -7.44 -4.38 -6.60
C THR A 67 -8.91 -4.73 -6.60
N GLN A 68 -9.76 -3.73 -6.44
CA GLN A 68 -11.21 -3.88 -6.53
C GLN A 68 -11.73 -3.00 -7.67
N PRO A 69 -12.24 -3.59 -8.76
CA PRO A 69 -12.87 -2.85 -9.83
C PRO A 69 -14.14 -2.14 -9.38
N LYS A 70 -14.37 -0.94 -9.91
CA LYS A 70 -15.67 -0.26 -9.75
C LYS A 70 -16.80 -1.09 -10.34
N GLY A 71 -17.95 -1.06 -9.68
CA GLY A 71 -19.16 -1.74 -10.14
C GLY A 71 -19.18 -3.25 -9.92
N GLU A 72 -18.07 -3.88 -9.53
CA GLU A 72 -18.00 -5.31 -9.29
C GLU A 72 -18.41 -5.67 -7.87
N VAL A 73 -19.34 -6.64 -7.75
CA VAL A 73 -19.86 -7.09 -6.46
C VAL A 73 -18.79 -7.86 -5.71
N HIS A 74 -18.56 -7.48 -4.48
CA HIS A 74 -17.63 -8.17 -3.58
C HIS A 74 -18.10 -8.11 -2.13
N ILE A 75 -17.44 -8.91 -1.30
CA ILE A 75 -17.46 -8.80 0.16
C ILE A 75 -16.07 -8.47 0.66
N THR A 76 -15.99 -7.80 1.80
CA THR A 76 -14.76 -7.67 2.59
C THR A 76 -14.98 -8.36 3.92
N ALA A 77 -14.04 -9.21 4.33
CA ALA A 77 -14.06 -9.85 5.62
C ALA A 77 -12.69 -9.75 6.30
N ALA A 78 -12.67 -9.83 7.63
CA ALA A 78 -11.45 -9.69 8.42
C ALA A 78 -11.39 -10.67 9.59
N ARG A 79 -10.20 -11.22 9.88
CA ARG A 79 -9.89 -12.09 11.01
C ARG A 79 -8.63 -11.64 11.70
N GLY A 80 -8.66 -11.61 13.02
CA GLY A 80 -7.53 -11.27 13.88
C GLY A 80 -7.85 -10.14 14.84
N SER A 81 -7.10 -10.04 15.91
CA SER A 81 -7.29 -9.03 16.96
C SER A 81 -7.12 -7.59 16.46
N THR A 82 -6.33 -7.40 15.41
CA THR A 82 -6.10 -6.10 14.77
C THR A 82 -6.04 -6.31 13.27
N ASN A 83 -7.04 -5.78 12.55
CA ASN A 83 -7.14 -5.88 11.11
C ASN A 83 -7.11 -4.49 10.51
N VAL A 84 -6.04 -4.16 9.79
CA VAL A 84 -5.83 -2.85 9.19
C VAL A 84 -5.36 -3.03 7.75
N ALA A 85 -5.96 -2.27 6.84
CA ALA A 85 -5.52 -2.15 5.46
C ALA A 85 -5.30 -0.68 5.10
N TYR A 86 -4.34 -0.43 4.23
CA TYR A 86 -4.21 0.81 3.48
C TYR A 86 -5.03 0.69 2.20
N ILE A 87 -5.85 1.70 1.94
CA ILE A 87 -6.66 1.82 0.72
C ILE A 87 -6.29 3.12 0.01
N GLU A 88 -6.21 3.05 -1.32
CA GLU A 88 -6.05 4.24 -2.15
C GLU A 88 -6.98 4.24 -3.35
N ILE A 89 -7.38 5.43 -3.74
CA ILE A 89 -8.24 5.72 -4.89
C ILE A 89 -7.61 6.78 -5.77
N GLU A 90 -7.91 6.73 -7.08
CA GLU A 90 -7.47 7.76 -8.03
C GLU A 90 -8.46 8.91 -8.14
N GLN A 91 -9.71 8.68 -7.81
CA GLN A 91 -10.77 9.66 -7.98
C GLN A 91 -11.86 9.41 -6.94
N GLY A 92 -12.22 10.44 -6.19
CA GLY A 92 -13.34 10.40 -5.23
C GLY A 92 -14.65 10.94 -5.84
N PRO A 93 -15.74 10.93 -5.08
CA PRO A 93 -15.87 10.39 -3.73
C PRO A 93 -15.88 8.86 -3.71
N TYR A 94 -15.44 8.26 -2.60
CA TYR A 94 -15.48 6.82 -2.36
C TYR A 94 -16.81 6.43 -1.74
N LEU A 95 -17.67 5.78 -2.53
CA LEU A 95 -19.02 5.38 -2.10
C LEU A 95 -19.14 3.86 -2.03
N VAL A 96 -19.92 3.39 -1.05
CA VAL A 96 -20.39 2.01 -0.94
C VAL A 96 -21.83 2.00 -1.45
N LEU A 97 -22.11 1.21 -2.48
CA LEU A 97 -23.41 1.15 -3.14
C LEU A 97 -23.98 -0.28 -3.09
N PRO A 98 -25.32 -0.44 -3.20
CA PRO A 98 -25.96 -1.74 -3.20
C PRO A 98 -25.47 -2.63 -4.35
N ALA A 99 -25.34 -3.94 -4.12
CA ALA A 99 -24.98 -4.93 -5.15
C ALA A 99 -25.95 -4.92 -6.37
N ALA A 100 -27.19 -4.48 -6.19
CA ALA A 100 -28.16 -4.34 -7.26
C ALA A 100 -27.77 -3.30 -8.32
N GLU A 101 -26.86 -2.39 -8.00
CA GLU A 101 -26.33 -1.36 -8.90
C GLU A 101 -25.05 -1.81 -9.63
N ALA A 102 -24.74 -3.11 -9.60
CA ALA A 102 -23.53 -3.67 -10.21
C ALA A 102 -23.47 -3.43 -11.73
N PHE A 103 -22.28 -3.20 -12.23
CA PHE A 103 -21.98 -3.08 -13.65
C PHE A 103 -20.57 -3.58 -13.97
N ASP A 104 -20.34 -4.07 -15.19
CA ASP A 104 -19.01 -4.47 -15.67
C ASP A 104 -18.25 -3.24 -16.19
N SER A 105 -17.17 -2.89 -15.51
CA SER A 105 -16.26 -1.80 -15.91
C SER A 105 -15.21 -2.24 -16.95
N GLY A 106 -15.13 -3.54 -17.24
CA GLY A 106 -14.06 -4.13 -18.04
C GLY A 106 -12.77 -4.41 -17.25
N GLU A 107 -12.64 -3.90 -16.02
CA GLU A 107 -11.54 -4.24 -15.11
C GLU A 107 -11.77 -5.61 -14.46
N ARG A 108 -10.73 -6.22 -13.94
CA ARG A 108 -10.82 -7.49 -13.20
C ARG A 108 -10.09 -7.38 -11.87
N PRO A 109 -10.59 -8.00 -10.79
CA PRO A 109 -9.94 -7.98 -9.49
C PRO A 109 -8.64 -8.78 -9.54
N VAL A 110 -7.69 -8.34 -8.73
CA VAL A 110 -6.41 -9.01 -8.53
C VAL A 110 -6.19 -9.16 -7.04
N ASN A 111 -5.97 -10.39 -6.57
CA ASN A 111 -5.61 -10.69 -5.20
C ASN A 111 -4.24 -11.37 -5.18
N VAL A 112 -3.27 -10.77 -4.52
CA VAL A 112 -1.89 -11.29 -4.41
C VAL A 112 -1.56 -11.50 -2.96
N ASP A 113 -1.45 -12.76 -2.54
CA ASP A 113 -0.95 -13.11 -1.21
C ASP A 113 0.49 -12.65 -1.03
N ALA A 114 0.87 -12.24 0.17
CA ALA A 114 2.22 -11.77 0.49
C ALA A 114 3.31 -12.78 0.10
N SER A 115 3.01 -14.09 0.16
CA SER A 115 3.94 -15.16 -0.26
C SER A 115 4.18 -15.21 -1.76
N ASN A 116 3.28 -14.63 -2.56
CA ASN A 116 3.37 -14.59 -4.02
C ASN A 116 3.93 -13.26 -4.55
N ILE A 117 4.29 -12.33 -3.67
CA ILE A 117 4.96 -11.08 -4.07
C ILE A 117 6.36 -11.41 -4.63
N VAL A 118 6.62 -10.96 -5.85
CA VAL A 118 7.90 -11.16 -6.53
C VAL A 118 8.86 -10.03 -6.15
N TRP A 119 9.92 -10.38 -5.43
CA TRP A 119 10.95 -9.46 -4.99
C TRP A 119 12.15 -9.49 -5.92
N ILE A 120 12.59 -8.33 -6.39
CA ILE A 120 13.75 -8.14 -7.25
C ILE A 120 14.77 -7.19 -6.63
N ASP A 121 16.00 -7.24 -7.09
CA ASP A 121 17.00 -6.23 -6.74
C ASP A 121 16.64 -4.87 -7.36
N PRO A 122 16.94 -3.74 -6.69
CA PRO A 122 16.73 -2.43 -7.26
C PRO A 122 17.46 -2.28 -8.61
N PRO A 123 16.80 -1.73 -9.65
CA PRO A 123 17.43 -1.53 -10.96
C PRO A 123 18.75 -0.75 -10.86
N GLY A 124 19.78 -1.20 -11.58
CA GLY A 124 21.10 -0.57 -11.58
C GLY A 124 21.97 -0.84 -10.36
N MET A 125 21.49 -1.64 -9.41
CA MET A 125 22.26 -2.08 -8.25
C MET A 125 22.78 -3.51 -8.45
N PRO A 126 24.00 -3.82 -7.96
CA PRO A 126 24.46 -5.21 -7.91
C PRO A 126 23.52 -6.06 -7.06
N ALA A 127 23.28 -7.29 -7.49
CA ALA A 127 22.52 -8.24 -6.68
C ALA A 127 23.18 -8.43 -5.31
N ALA A 128 22.38 -8.25 -4.24
CA ALA A 128 22.86 -8.39 -2.88
C ALA A 128 21.90 -9.27 -2.06
N VAL A 129 22.46 -10.32 -1.45
CA VAL A 129 21.66 -11.27 -0.64
C VAL A 129 20.92 -10.55 0.49
N ASN A 130 21.59 -9.60 1.14
CA ASN A 130 21.04 -8.81 2.26
C ASN A 130 20.81 -7.34 1.88
N GLY A 131 20.61 -7.05 0.58
CA GLY A 131 20.27 -5.72 0.10
C GLY A 131 18.78 -5.45 0.13
N PRO A 132 18.36 -4.18 -0.08
CA PRO A 132 16.96 -3.85 -0.27
C PRO A 132 16.39 -4.57 -1.48
N LYS A 133 15.08 -4.84 -1.46
CA LYS A 133 14.35 -5.44 -2.59
C LYS A 133 13.16 -4.57 -2.96
N LEU A 134 12.74 -4.68 -4.21
CA LEU A 134 11.56 -4.02 -4.76
C LEU A 134 10.55 -5.06 -5.23
N ALA A 135 9.27 -4.72 -5.16
CA ALA A 135 8.21 -5.45 -5.83
C ALA A 135 7.29 -4.45 -6.55
N PHE A 136 7.06 -4.68 -7.84
CA PHE A 136 6.14 -3.88 -8.63
C PHE A 136 4.73 -4.43 -8.51
N LEU A 137 3.78 -3.60 -8.07
CA LEU A 137 2.41 -4.01 -7.85
C LEU A 137 1.49 -3.57 -9.00
N TRP A 138 1.61 -2.33 -9.44
CA TRP A 138 0.78 -1.77 -10.49
C TRP A 138 1.44 -0.54 -11.12
N GLY A 139 0.96 -0.17 -12.31
CA GLY A 139 1.47 0.98 -13.07
C GLY A 139 2.82 0.70 -13.70
N ASN A 140 3.48 1.76 -14.14
CA ASN A 140 4.78 1.69 -14.79
C ASN A 140 5.75 2.65 -14.09
N PRO A 141 6.86 2.17 -13.48
CA PRO A 141 7.83 2.99 -12.77
C PRO A 141 8.75 3.79 -13.72
N GLN A 142 8.20 4.35 -14.78
CA GLN A 142 8.89 5.28 -15.68
C GLN A 142 8.52 6.72 -15.33
N GLU A 143 9.35 7.65 -15.76
CA GLU A 143 9.13 9.07 -15.54
C GLU A 143 7.75 9.51 -16.06
N GLY A 144 7.03 10.27 -15.24
CA GLY A 144 5.67 10.74 -15.54
C GLY A 144 4.58 9.67 -15.48
N GLN A 145 4.89 8.44 -15.08
CA GLN A 145 3.95 7.34 -14.97
C GLN A 145 3.63 7.02 -13.51
N LEU A 146 2.33 7.06 -13.18
CA LEU A 146 1.88 6.70 -11.83
C LEU A 146 2.03 5.20 -11.61
N ASN A 147 2.59 4.85 -10.45
CA ASN A 147 2.84 3.45 -10.09
C ASN A 147 2.81 3.22 -8.58
N GLY A 148 2.63 1.95 -8.20
CA GLY A 148 2.71 1.47 -6.82
C GLY A 148 3.67 0.30 -6.70
N THR A 149 4.56 0.38 -5.71
CA THR A 149 5.62 -0.60 -5.47
C THR A 149 5.79 -0.85 -3.97
N LEU A 150 6.42 -1.96 -3.62
CA LEU A 150 6.90 -2.21 -2.26
C LEU A 150 8.42 -2.12 -2.23
N VAL A 151 8.95 -1.49 -1.19
CA VAL A 151 10.37 -1.49 -0.83
C VAL A 151 10.53 -2.33 0.42
N LYS A 152 11.37 -3.36 0.36
CA LYS A 152 11.76 -4.16 1.52
C LYS A 152 13.17 -3.77 1.95
N LEU A 153 13.30 -3.38 3.21
CA LEU A 153 14.58 -3.12 3.87
C LEU A 153 14.91 -4.29 4.80
N PRO A 154 16.06 -4.95 4.63
CA PRO A 154 16.49 -6.00 5.55
C PRO A 154 16.62 -5.52 6.99
N ALA A 155 16.53 -6.44 7.95
CA ALA A 155 16.67 -6.13 9.38
C ALA A 155 17.96 -5.37 9.68
N GLY A 156 17.85 -4.25 10.40
CA GLY A 156 18.98 -3.41 10.80
C GLY A 156 19.66 -2.65 9.66
N SER A 157 19.09 -2.70 8.45
CA SER A 157 19.67 -1.97 7.31
C SER A 157 19.28 -0.50 7.31
N ALA A 158 20.11 0.32 6.70
CA ALA A 158 19.83 1.72 6.40
C ALA A 158 20.03 1.99 4.91
N GLY A 159 19.34 2.98 4.39
CA GLY A 159 19.45 3.39 3.01
C GLY A 159 18.79 4.72 2.74
N MET A 160 18.75 5.07 1.47
CA MET A 160 18.10 6.28 0.97
C MET A 160 17.12 5.91 -0.13
N ILE A 161 15.96 6.53 -0.11
CA ILE A 161 15.00 6.52 -1.22
C ILE A 161 15.04 7.90 -1.87
N ARG A 162 15.52 7.98 -3.11
CA ARG A 162 15.54 9.21 -3.89
C ARG A 162 14.37 9.22 -4.85
N SER A 163 13.41 10.13 -4.64
CA SER A 163 12.32 10.31 -5.58
C SER A 163 12.72 11.24 -6.73
N HIS A 164 12.21 10.97 -7.92
CA HIS A 164 12.38 11.77 -9.13
C HIS A 164 11.03 12.27 -9.70
N GLY A 165 9.93 11.79 -9.14
CA GLY A 165 8.58 12.20 -9.54
C GLY A 165 8.15 13.54 -8.95
N SER A 166 7.04 14.09 -9.45
CA SER A 166 6.46 15.32 -8.90
C SER A 166 5.78 15.06 -7.55
N THR A 167 5.32 13.82 -7.33
CA THR A 167 4.74 13.36 -6.07
C THR A 167 5.37 12.05 -5.62
N PHE A 168 5.64 11.95 -4.33
CA PHE A 168 6.10 10.74 -3.67
C PHE A 168 5.31 10.56 -2.37
N ARG A 169 4.68 9.41 -2.21
CA ARG A 169 3.89 9.04 -1.02
C ARG A 169 4.30 7.65 -0.56
N ALA A 170 4.52 7.49 0.73
CA ALA A 170 4.95 6.23 1.30
C ALA A 170 4.17 5.89 2.57
N VAL A 171 3.85 4.61 2.72
CA VAL A 171 3.16 4.05 3.89
C VAL A 171 3.96 2.86 4.40
N VAL A 172 4.28 2.85 5.69
CA VAL A 172 4.92 1.69 6.32
C VAL A 172 3.88 0.57 6.45
N ILE A 173 4.15 -0.57 5.83
CA ILE A 173 3.25 -1.74 5.81
C ILE A 173 3.61 -2.73 6.91
N GLN A 174 4.90 -3.06 7.05
CA GLN A 174 5.40 -4.00 8.06
C GLN A 174 6.69 -3.50 8.69
N GLY A 175 6.94 -3.90 9.92
CA GLY A 175 8.13 -3.55 10.67
C GLY A 175 8.13 -2.10 11.12
N GLN A 176 9.15 -1.73 11.89
CA GLN A 176 9.38 -0.37 12.34
C GLN A 176 10.48 0.25 11.51
N SER A 177 10.20 1.41 10.93
CA SER A 177 11.18 2.19 10.16
C SER A 177 11.56 3.46 10.90
N LYS A 178 12.80 3.90 10.74
CA LYS A 178 13.18 5.28 11.03
C LYS A 178 13.23 6.06 9.72
N HIS A 179 12.76 7.28 9.75
CA HIS A 179 12.74 8.18 8.61
C HIS A 179 13.28 9.53 9.00
N GLN A 180 14.23 10.05 8.23
CA GLN A 180 14.71 11.41 8.33
C GLN A 180 14.08 12.24 7.23
N VAL A 181 13.43 13.33 7.64
CA VAL A 181 12.78 14.28 6.73
C VAL A 181 13.84 14.97 5.88
N PRO A 182 13.65 15.08 4.54
CA PRO A 182 14.59 15.80 3.69
C PRO A 182 14.88 17.21 4.16
N GLY A 183 16.18 17.56 4.24
CA GLY A 183 16.65 18.86 4.68
C GLY A 183 16.46 19.18 6.18
N LYS A 184 16.07 18.19 7.00
CA LYS A 184 15.95 18.31 8.45
C LYS A 184 16.83 17.29 9.16
N THR A 185 17.22 17.63 10.41
CA THR A 185 17.99 16.71 11.28
C THR A 185 17.07 15.78 12.09
N GLU A 186 15.75 16.05 12.08
CA GLU A 186 14.77 15.27 12.82
C GLU A 186 14.63 13.86 12.25
N VAL A 187 14.78 12.85 13.12
CA VAL A 187 14.53 11.45 12.80
C VAL A 187 13.24 11.01 13.48
N ARG A 188 12.31 10.45 12.73
CA ARG A 188 11.03 9.92 13.23
C ARG A 188 11.03 8.40 13.19
N THR A 189 10.49 7.79 14.23
CA THR A 189 10.18 6.37 14.23
C THR A 189 8.77 6.18 13.68
N LEU A 190 8.64 5.33 12.69
CA LEU A 190 7.41 5.07 11.94
C LEU A 190 6.99 3.62 12.16
N GLU A 191 5.82 3.44 12.74
CA GLU A 191 5.15 2.15 12.90
C GLU A 191 4.31 1.81 11.65
N PRO A 192 3.86 0.54 11.46
CA PRO A 192 2.92 0.19 10.40
C PRO A 192 1.68 1.08 10.38
N GLY A 193 1.32 1.59 9.20
CA GLY A 193 0.28 2.60 9.01
C GLY A 193 0.78 4.04 9.02
N SER A 194 2.04 4.30 9.37
CA SER A 194 2.63 5.64 9.28
C SER A 194 2.82 6.06 7.83
N TYR A 195 2.66 7.35 7.57
CA TYR A 195 2.75 7.97 6.26
C TYR A 195 3.83 9.06 6.21
N PHE A 196 4.54 9.12 5.10
CA PHE A 196 5.42 10.26 4.76
C PHE A 196 5.37 10.55 3.26
N SER A 197 5.71 11.78 2.88
CA SER A 197 5.62 12.20 1.48
C SER A 197 6.59 13.34 1.16
N SER A 198 6.80 13.56 -0.13
CA SER A 198 7.49 14.73 -0.65
C SER A 198 6.90 15.15 -2.00
N LYS A 199 7.24 16.37 -2.42
CA LYS A 199 6.97 16.90 -3.75
C LYS A 199 8.29 17.13 -4.45
N GLY A 200 8.34 16.81 -5.75
CA GLY A 200 9.55 16.95 -6.54
C GLY A 200 10.67 15.99 -6.12
N GLU A 201 11.89 16.28 -6.55
CA GLU A 201 13.06 15.51 -6.18
C GLU A 201 13.34 15.63 -4.68
N ALA A 202 13.48 14.50 -4.00
CA ALA A 202 13.74 14.44 -2.57
C ALA A 202 14.53 13.20 -2.19
N LEU A 203 15.32 13.32 -1.10
CA LEU A 203 16.14 12.24 -0.58
C LEU A 203 15.66 11.85 0.83
N HIS A 204 14.97 10.74 0.94
CA HIS A 204 14.49 10.20 2.20
C HIS A 204 15.52 9.22 2.79
N GLN A 205 16.06 9.49 3.96
CA GLN A 205 16.84 8.50 4.69
C GLN A 205 15.89 7.59 5.46
N VAL A 206 16.04 6.29 5.25
CA VAL A 206 15.19 5.27 5.88
C VAL A 206 16.05 4.15 6.46
N SER A 207 15.61 3.58 7.56
CA SER A 207 16.25 2.39 8.12
C SER A 207 15.22 1.49 8.79
N SER A 208 15.49 0.18 8.80
CA SER A 208 14.71 -0.81 9.52
C SER A 208 15.29 -1.04 10.92
N ARG A 209 14.45 -1.48 11.84
CA ARG A 209 14.86 -1.87 13.19
C ARG A 209 15.80 -3.08 13.14
N ALA A 210 16.75 -3.15 14.08
CA ALA A 210 17.55 -4.35 14.27
C ALA A 210 16.65 -5.56 14.60
N GLY A 211 16.90 -6.69 13.93
CA GLY A 211 16.17 -7.94 14.13
C GLY A 211 14.84 -8.07 13.40
N ALA A 212 14.39 -7.06 12.66
CA ALA A 212 13.17 -7.12 11.86
C ALA A 212 13.32 -6.36 10.54
N GLU A 213 12.87 -6.96 9.45
CA GLU A 213 12.75 -6.26 8.16
C GLU A 213 11.60 -5.24 8.22
N SER A 214 11.63 -4.24 7.35
CA SER A 214 10.49 -3.37 7.12
C SER A 214 10.08 -3.35 5.65
N ILE A 215 8.77 -3.21 5.42
CA ILE A 215 8.17 -3.10 4.10
C ILE A 215 7.45 -1.76 4.03
N ILE A 216 7.76 -0.98 3.00
CA ILE A 216 7.20 0.34 2.74
C ILE A 216 6.50 0.30 1.38
N TYR A 217 5.23 0.65 1.34
CA TYR A 217 4.52 0.89 0.09
C TYR A 217 4.86 2.29 -0.42
N VAL A 218 5.18 2.39 -1.70
CA VAL A 218 5.50 3.64 -2.39
C VAL A 218 4.54 3.85 -3.54
N ARG A 219 3.89 5.01 -3.57
CA ARG A 219 3.12 5.55 -4.68
C ARG A 219 3.83 6.79 -5.22
N THR A 220 4.14 6.80 -6.49
CA THR A 220 4.81 7.95 -7.13
C THR A 220 4.42 8.05 -8.61
N ASP A 221 4.54 9.25 -9.18
CA ASP A 221 4.34 9.52 -10.60
C ASP A 221 5.66 9.54 -11.38
N GLY A 222 6.66 8.80 -10.93
CA GLY A 222 7.96 8.73 -11.57
C GLY A 222 8.82 7.59 -11.04
N LYS A 223 10.09 7.64 -11.43
CA LYS A 223 11.12 6.75 -10.92
C LYS A 223 11.53 7.14 -9.50
N TYR A 224 12.07 6.18 -8.80
CA TYR A 224 12.85 6.42 -7.59
C TYR A 224 13.98 5.40 -7.48
N ASP A 225 15.04 5.77 -6.79
CA ASP A 225 16.17 4.89 -6.50
C ASP A 225 16.16 4.48 -5.04
N VAL A 226 16.52 3.21 -4.77
CA VAL A 226 16.79 2.73 -3.41
C VAL A 226 18.29 2.49 -3.30
N ILE A 227 18.96 3.30 -2.49
CA ILE A 227 20.42 3.33 -2.35
C ILE A 227 20.77 2.83 -0.94
N PRO A 228 21.41 1.66 -0.77
CA PRO A 228 21.89 1.20 0.52
C PRO A 228 22.84 2.22 1.16
N ALA A 229 22.80 2.37 2.48
CA ALA A 229 23.84 3.09 3.20
C ALA A 229 25.17 2.30 3.08
N ARG A 230 26.27 3.00 2.88
CA ARG A 230 27.62 2.43 2.84
C ARG A 230 28.08 2.09 4.26
#